data_e284f5222b54f9cf1b289a4a51bd6fe5
#
_entry.id   e284f5222b54f9cf1b289a4a51bd6fe5
#
_cell.length_a   1.000
_cell.length_b   1.000
_cell.length_c   1.000
_cell.angle_alpha   90.00
_cell.angle_beta   90.00
_cell.angle_gamma   90.00
#
_symmetry.space_group_name_H-M   'P 1'
#
loop_
_entity.id
_entity.type
_entity.pdbx_description
1 polymer ?
#
loop_
_entity_poly.entity_id
_entity_poly.type
_entity_poly.pdbx_seq_one_letter_code
_entity_poly.pdbx_strand_id
1 'polypeptide(L)'
;FPTYREYPVALARGVPLTEIMHRMFANSRDLLKGHEITLFGDRRYRIVIGAGGVSLMAPVAVGMAMASAMKREKDVFLVYIGDGATSKADFHEAINWAGVFKTPVVFFCQNNQWAISVPFSRQTASSSVAVKARAYGIPGLRVDGNDVMAVYSACKRAVDRAREGLGPTLVEAVTYRMGPHTTADDPSRYRPEEEVALWRQRDPLKRMRNYLSRNGLWGESDEKQLSEDFRRALRQATEEAEKTPPLKPSSIFEDVYSSPPWHLVEEMEELS
;
A
#
# COMPACT_ATOMS: atom_id res chain seq x y z
N PHE A 1 3.00 -6.54 -1.57
CA PHE A 1 1.64 -6.33 -2.09
C PHE A 1 1.12 -5.00 -1.57
N PRO A 2 1.28 -3.90 -2.31
CA PRO A 2 0.78 -2.57 -1.95
C PRO A 2 -0.74 -2.47 -2.16
N THR A 3 -1.32 -1.41 -1.58
CA THR A 3 -2.62 -0.87 -2.00
C THR A 3 -2.39 0.34 -2.91
N TYR A 4 -3.36 1.24 -2.98
CA TYR A 4 -3.27 2.49 -3.75
C TYR A 4 -2.52 3.63 -3.01
N ARG A 5 -2.01 3.42 -1.80
CA ARG A 5 -1.34 4.48 -0.99
C ARG A 5 0.17 4.29 -0.83
N GLU A 6 0.72 3.14 -1.18
CA GLU A 6 2.11 2.77 -0.88
C GLU A 6 3.13 3.26 -1.91
N TYR A 7 2.90 4.40 -2.58
CA TYR A 7 3.92 5.03 -3.45
C TYR A 7 5.25 5.30 -2.72
N PRO A 8 5.27 5.73 -1.43
CA PRO A 8 6.52 5.84 -0.69
C PRO A 8 7.27 4.52 -0.54
N VAL A 9 6.56 3.38 -0.48
CA VAL A 9 7.18 2.05 -0.46
C VAL A 9 7.85 1.74 -1.80
N ALA A 10 7.23 2.13 -2.92
CA ALA A 10 7.82 1.97 -4.24
C ALA A 10 9.13 2.75 -4.35
N LEU A 11 9.15 4.00 -3.92
CA LEU A 11 10.36 4.84 -3.87
C LEU A 11 11.44 4.20 -2.98
N ALA A 12 11.08 3.74 -1.78
CA ALA A 12 12.01 3.07 -0.87
C ALA A 12 12.58 1.76 -1.44
N ARG A 13 11.87 1.12 -2.37
CA ARG A 13 12.34 -0.05 -3.10
C ARG A 13 13.13 0.27 -4.37
N GLY A 14 13.34 1.54 -4.65
CA GLY A 14 14.16 2.02 -5.76
C GLY A 14 13.40 2.22 -7.07
N VAL A 15 12.06 2.26 -7.05
CA VAL A 15 11.29 2.64 -8.24
C VAL A 15 11.59 4.10 -8.59
N PRO A 16 12.03 4.40 -9.81
CA PRO A 16 12.28 5.77 -10.22
C PRO A 16 11.01 6.63 -10.15
N LEU A 17 11.16 7.88 -9.73
CA LEU A 17 10.02 8.80 -9.67
C LEU A 17 9.38 9.01 -11.04
N THR A 18 10.16 8.93 -12.12
CA THR A 18 9.67 9.02 -13.51
C THR A 18 8.70 7.87 -13.85
N GLU A 19 8.98 6.63 -13.43
CA GLU A 19 8.06 5.51 -13.64
C GLU A 19 6.74 5.72 -12.89
N ILE A 20 6.80 6.28 -11.68
CA ILE A 20 5.61 6.65 -10.92
C ILE A 20 4.81 7.75 -11.63
N MET A 21 5.50 8.77 -12.18
CA MET A 21 4.83 9.85 -12.90
C MET A 21 4.19 9.35 -14.21
N HIS A 22 4.86 8.49 -14.99
CA HIS A 22 4.25 7.86 -16.16
C HIS A 22 2.96 7.11 -15.79
N ARG A 23 2.96 6.42 -14.65
CA ARG A 23 1.77 5.76 -14.12
C ARG A 23 0.66 6.76 -13.76
N MET A 24 1.00 7.88 -13.11
CA MET A 24 0.04 8.92 -12.72
C MET A 24 -0.59 9.61 -13.93
N PHE A 25 0.17 9.77 -15.02
CA PHE A 25 -0.30 10.37 -16.27
C PHE A 25 -0.97 9.38 -17.21
N ALA A 26 -0.93 8.07 -16.91
CA ALA A 26 -1.43 7.01 -17.78
C ALA A 26 -0.99 7.18 -19.24
N ASN A 27 0.28 7.57 -19.47
CA ASN A 27 0.81 7.82 -20.80
C ASN A 27 1.40 6.54 -21.44
N SER A 28 1.95 6.64 -22.64
CA SER A 28 2.45 5.48 -23.40
C SER A 28 3.59 4.69 -22.73
N ARG A 29 4.19 5.22 -21.67
CA ARG A 29 5.20 4.53 -20.84
C ARG A 29 4.63 3.94 -19.55
N ASP A 30 3.34 4.11 -19.29
CA ASP A 30 2.68 3.44 -18.16
C ASP A 30 2.66 1.93 -18.36
N LEU A 31 3.29 1.19 -17.44
CA LEU A 31 3.35 -0.28 -17.51
C LEU A 31 1.97 -0.95 -17.43
N LEU A 32 0.97 -0.28 -16.86
CA LEU A 32 -0.40 -0.77 -16.76
C LEU A 32 -1.30 -0.24 -17.88
N LYS A 33 -0.77 0.54 -18.82
CA LYS A 33 -1.52 1.11 -19.96
C LYS A 33 -2.87 1.72 -19.56
N GLY A 34 -2.94 2.35 -18.39
CA GLY A 34 -4.18 2.95 -17.88
C GLY A 34 -5.23 1.95 -17.35
N HIS A 35 -5.03 0.64 -17.44
CA HIS A 35 -6.03 -0.37 -17.05
C HIS A 35 -6.29 -0.47 -15.54
N GLU A 36 -5.40 0.03 -14.70
CA GLU A 36 -5.54 -0.01 -13.25
C GLU A 36 -5.07 1.32 -12.64
N ILE A 37 -5.67 1.72 -11.53
CA ILE A 37 -5.35 2.98 -10.85
C ILE A 37 -4.30 2.84 -9.75
N THR A 38 -3.93 1.60 -9.40
CA THR A 38 -3.01 1.30 -8.32
C THR A 38 -1.56 1.27 -8.78
N LEU A 39 -0.65 0.98 -7.86
CA LEU A 39 0.77 0.82 -8.16
C LEU A 39 0.97 -0.43 -9.05
N PHE A 40 1.81 -0.29 -10.07
CA PHE A 40 2.18 -1.38 -10.96
C PHE A 40 3.00 -2.47 -10.24
N GLY A 41 2.92 -3.70 -10.75
CA GLY A 41 3.80 -4.80 -10.35
C GLY A 41 5.09 -4.78 -11.13
N ASP A 42 6.22 -4.97 -10.45
CA ASP A 42 7.51 -5.10 -11.12
C ASP A 42 8.45 -6.00 -10.32
N ARG A 43 8.90 -7.08 -10.97
CA ARG A 43 9.80 -8.05 -10.38
C ARG A 43 11.15 -7.45 -9.98
N ARG A 44 11.64 -6.44 -10.71
CA ARG A 44 12.89 -5.75 -10.40
C ARG A 44 12.89 -5.19 -8.99
N TYR A 45 11.75 -4.68 -8.56
CA TYR A 45 11.54 -4.06 -7.24
C TYR A 45 10.85 -5.00 -6.24
N ARG A 46 10.54 -6.24 -6.66
CA ARG A 46 9.76 -7.21 -5.87
C ARG A 46 8.44 -6.62 -5.37
N ILE A 47 7.77 -5.90 -6.23
CA ILE A 47 6.44 -5.35 -6.02
C ILE A 47 5.46 -6.14 -6.87
N VAL A 48 4.40 -6.63 -6.26
CA VAL A 48 3.27 -7.23 -6.96
C VAL A 48 2.24 -6.14 -7.18
N ILE A 49 1.53 -6.20 -8.32
CA ILE A 49 0.50 -5.23 -8.65
C ILE A 49 -0.50 -5.08 -7.50
N GLY A 50 -0.91 -3.85 -7.20
CA GLY A 50 -2.03 -3.58 -6.33
C GLY A 50 -3.35 -3.96 -7.01
N ALA A 51 -4.44 -3.91 -6.28
CA ALA A 51 -5.78 -4.04 -6.84
C ALA A 51 -6.67 -2.94 -6.27
N GLY A 52 -7.56 -2.39 -7.10
CA GLY A 52 -8.54 -1.38 -6.68
C GLY A 52 -9.50 -1.91 -5.61
N GLY A 53 -9.83 -3.19 -5.64
CA GLY A 53 -10.62 -3.85 -4.61
C GLY A 53 -9.80 -4.13 -3.34
N VAL A 54 -10.27 -3.62 -2.20
CA VAL A 54 -9.60 -3.80 -0.92
C VAL A 54 -9.53 -5.28 -0.51
N SER A 55 -8.43 -5.73 0.07
CA SER A 55 -8.11 -7.10 0.48
C SER A 55 -7.94 -8.14 -0.64
N LEU A 56 -8.28 -7.86 -1.91
CA LEU A 56 -8.20 -8.85 -2.99
C LEU A 56 -6.80 -9.47 -3.14
N MET A 57 -5.76 -8.72 -2.85
CA MET A 57 -4.38 -9.22 -2.98
C MET A 57 -3.91 -10.04 -1.78
N ALA A 58 -4.69 -10.12 -0.70
CA ALA A 58 -4.29 -10.90 0.48
C ALA A 58 -4.28 -12.42 0.20
N PRO A 59 -5.32 -13.05 -0.38
CA PRO A 59 -5.26 -14.45 -0.79
C PRO A 59 -4.17 -14.74 -1.82
N VAL A 60 -3.95 -13.83 -2.77
CA VAL A 60 -2.88 -13.96 -3.78
C VAL A 60 -1.50 -14.01 -3.13
N ALA A 61 -1.25 -13.12 -2.16
CA ALA A 61 0.00 -13.12 -1.41
C ALA A 61 0.21 -14.41 -0.61
N VAL A 62 -0.84 -14.95 -0.02
CA VAL A 62 -0.78 -16.26 0.68
C VAL A 62 -0.44 -17.37 -0.30
N GLY A 63 -1.07 -17.42 -1.47
CA GLY A 63 -0.76 -18.41 -2.52
C GLY A 63 0.70 -18.32 -3.00
N MET A 64 1.20 -17.12 -3.24
CA MET A 64 2.61 -16.90 -3.61
C MET A 64 3.56 -17.32 -2.48
N ALA A 65 3.21 -17.02 -1.22
CA ALA A 65 3.99 -17.43 -0.07
C ALA A 65 4.01 -18.95 0.12
N MET A 66 2.89 -19.63 -0.13
CA MET A 66 2.83 -21.10 -0.16
C MET A 66 3.76 -21.66 -1.23
N ALA A 67 3.71 -21.14 -2.45
CA ALA A 67 4.58 -21.58 -3.54
C ALA A 67 6.07 -21.38 -3.21
N SER A 68 6.43 -20.25 -2.63
CA SER A 68 7.80 -19.97 -2.17
C SER A 68 8.24 -20.95 -1.08
N ALA A 69 7.39 -21.22 -0.09
CA ALA A 69 7.65 -22.19 0.96
C ALA A 69 7.83 -23.62 0.41
N MET A 70 7.01 -24.05 -0.56
CA MET A 70 7.14 -25.34 -1.24
C MET A 70 8.48 -25.46 -1.99
N LYS A 71 8.96 -24.37 -2.57
CA LYS A 71 10.28 -24.28 -3.21
C LYS A 71 11.45 -24.13 -2.21
N ARG A 72 11.16 -24.07 -0.92
CA ARG A 72 12.15 -23.84 0.14
C ARG A 72 12.90 -22.51 0.02
N GLU A 73 12.28 -21.53 -0.60
CA GLU A 73 12.79 -20.16 -0.65
C GLU A 73 12.55 -19.47 0.71
N LYS A 74 13.35 -18.44 1.02
CA LYS A 74 13.24 -17.69 2.28
C LYS A 74 12.58 -16.32 2.10
N ASP A 75 11.79 -16.17 1.05
CA ASP A 75 11.06 -14.94 0.78
C ASP A 75 9.93 -14.74 1.80
N VAL A 76 9.73 -13.50 2.20
CA VAL A 76 8.62 -13.10 3.06
C VAL A 76 7.75 -12.11 2.29
N PHE A 77 6.45 -12.32 2.35
CA PHE A 77 5.47 -11.54 1.62
C PHE A 77 4.78 -10.55 2.55
N LEU A 78 4.95 -9.26 2.27
CA LEU A 78 4.31 -8.18 3.01
C LEU A 78 3.06 -7.71 2.28
N VAL A 79 1.92 -7.77 2.95
CA VAL A 79 0.60 -7.37 2.42
C VAL A 79 0.13 -6.14 3.17
N TYR A 80 -0.06 -5.04 2.46
CA TYR A 80 -0.65 -3.83 3.01
C TYR A 80 -2.17 -3.90 2.94
N ILE A 81 -2.82 -3.52 4.02
CA ILE A 81 -4.29 -3.45 4.11
C ILE A 81 -4.69 -2.23 4.96
N GLY A 82 -5.85 -1.66 4.69
CA GLY A 82 -6.48 -0.67 5.56
C GLY A 82 -7.38 -1.33 6.61
N ASP A 83 -7.80 -0.57 7.62
CA ASP A 83 -8.76 -1.02 8.64
C ASP A 83 -10.08 -1.49 8.02
N GLY A 84 -10.63 -0.74 7.05
CA GLY A 84 -11.85 -1.13 6.33
C GLY A 84 -11.72 -2.45 5.57
N ALA A 85 -10.53 -2.75 5.05
CA ALA A 85 -10.25 -3.99 4.35
C ALA A 85 -10.43 -5.24 5.25
N THR A 86 -10.28 -5.09 6.56
CA THR A 86 -10.44 -6.18 7.53
C THR A 86 -11.89 -6.62 7.77
N SER A 87 -12.84 -5.99 7.09
CA SER A 87 -14.26 -6.37 7.08
C SER A 87 -14.64 -7.23 5.87
N LYS A 88 -13.71 -7.42 4.90
CA LYS A 88 -13.96 -8.22 3.70
C LYS A 88 -13.64 -9.70 3.91
N ALA A 89 -14.36 -10.57 3.18
CA ALA A 89 -14.17 -12.02 3.19
C ALA A 89 -12.72 -12.40 2.86
N ASP A 90 -12.15 -11.79 1.81
CA ASP A 90 -10.78 -12.03 1.35
C ASP A 90 -9.72 -11.90 2.46
N PHE A 91 -9.90 -10.93 3.39
CA PHE A 91 -9.03 -10.80 4.55
C PHE A 91 -9.13 -12.01 5.48
N HIS A 92 -10.35 -12.44 5.80
CA HIS A 92 -10.60 -13.53 6.72
C HIS A 92 -10.15 -14.88 6.16
N GLU A 93 -10.35 -15.11 4.89
CA GLU A 93 -9.88 -16.30 4.18
C GLU A 93 -8.36 -16.34 4.11
N ALA A 94 -7.74 -15.25 3.68
CA ALA A 94 -6.29 -15.17 3.56
C ALA A 94 -5.58 -15.40 4.89
N ILE A 95 -6.02 -14.74 5.96
CA ILE A 95 -5.37 -14.85 7.27
C ILE A 95 -5.57 -16.23 7.89
N ASN A 96 -6.74 -16.88 7.65
CA ASN A 96 -7.00 -18.24 8.06
C ASN A 96 -6.08 -19.24 7.35
N TRP A 97 -5.99 -19.16 6.02
CA TRP A 97 -5.08 -20.00 5.22
C TRP A 97 -3.63 -19.81 5.63
N ALA A 98 -3.22 -18.56 5.79
CA ALA A 98 -1.86 -18.26 6.22
C ALA A 98 -1.54 -18.90 7.58
N GLY A 99 -2.48 -18.88 8.52
CA GLY A 99 -2.33 -19.51 9.83
C GLY A 99 -2.22 -21.04 9.74
N VAL A 100 -3.14 -21.67 8.99
CA VAL A 100 -3.19 -23.14 8.81
C VAL A 100 -1.89 -23.65 8.16
N PHE A 101 -1.44 -23.03 7.09
CA PHE A 101 -0.27 -23.46 6.34
C PHE A 101 1.04 -22.84 6.82
N LYS A 102 1.03 -22.00 7.86
CA LYS A 102 2.18 -21.29 8.41
C LYS A 102 2.99 -20.58 7.33
N THR A 103 2.29 -19.92 6.40
CA THR A 103 2.93 -19.24 5.28
C THR A 103 3.76 -18.03 5.72
N PRO A 104 4.87 -17.71 5.03
CA PRO A 104 5.74 -16.59 5.37
C PRO A 104 5.14 -15.25 4.92
N VAL A 105 4.00 -14.86 5.54
CA VAL A 105 3.28 -13.61 5.24
C VAL A 105 3.25 -12.70 6.45
N VAL A 106 3.43 -11.41 6.23
CA VAL A 106 3.15 -10.36 7.20
C VAL A 106 1.98 -9.53 6.67
N PHE A 107 0.86 -9.56 7.39
CA PHE A 107 -0.28 -8.68 7.13
C PHE A 107 -0.05 -7.37 7.87
N PHE A 108 0.17 -6.29 7.15
CA PHE A 108 0.41 -4.96 7.70
C PHE A 108 -0.83 -4.09 7.54
N CYS A 109 -1.56 -3.89 8.62
CA CYS A 109 -2.77 -3.07 8.65
C CYS A 109 -2.43 -1.64 9.03
N GLN A 110 -2.60 -0.71 8.09
CA GLN A 110 -2.58 0.73 8.33
C GLN A 110 -3.96 1.14 8.87
N ASN A 111 -4.15 1.00 10.19
CA ASN A 111 -5.40 1.42 10.82
C ASN A 111 -5.41 2.94 10.97
N ASN A 112 -5.91 3.60 9.93
CA ASN A 112 -6.00 5.06 9.88
C ASN A 112 -7.32 5.60 10.44
N GLN A 113 -8.10 4.76 11.13
CA GLN A 113 -9.34 5.02 11.85
C GLN A 113 -10.57 5.28 10.96
N TRP A 114 -10.41 5.30 9.62
CA TRP A 114 -11.48 5.67 8.72
C TRP A 114 -11.49 4.84 7.43
N ALA A 115 -12.55 4.06 7.23
CA ALA A 115 -12.86 3.43 5.95
C ALA A 115 -13.76 4.39 5.16
N ILE A 116 -13.16 5.23 4.32
CA ILE A 116 -13.79 6.38 3.66
C ILE A 116 -14.46 7.29 4.71
N SER A 117 -15.76 7.21 4.89
CA SER A 117 -16.57 7.98 5.85
C SER A 117 -17.00 7.18 7.10
N VAL A 118 -16.62 5.91 7.18
CA VAL A 118 -17.01 5.03 8.30
C VAL A 118 -15.89 4.97 9.34
N PRO A 119 -16.11 5.45 10.58
CA PRO A 119 -15.10 5.39 11.63
C PRO A 119 -14.85 3.95 12.09
N PHE A 120 -13.64 3.65 12.58
CA PHE A 120 -13.24 2.32 13.01
C PHE A 120 -14.21 1.70 14.02
N SER A 121 -14.77 2.49 14.93
CA SER A 121 -15.76 2.05 15.92
C SER A 121 -17.07 1.49 15.33
N ARG A 122 -17.35 1.80 14.06
CA ARG A 122 -18.53 1.27 13.33
C ARG A 122 -18.18 0.19 12.31
N GLN A 123 -16.91 -0.13 12.14
CA GLN A 123 -16.46 -1.18 11.22
C GLN A 123 -16.41 -2.54 11.89
N THR A 124 -16.15 -2.61 13.18
CA THR A 124 -15.96 -3.86 13.90
C THR A 124 -16.29 -3.70 15.40
N ALA A 125 -16.81 -4.75 16.00
CA ALA A 125 -16.97 -4.86 17.46
C ALA A 125 -15.66 -5.23 18.18
N SER A 126 -14.61 -5.62 17.44
CA SER A 126 -13.29 -5.93 18.01
C SER A 126 -12.62 -4.68 18.54
N SER A 127 -11.95 -4.77 19.68
CA SER A 127 -11.24 -3.63 20.30
C SER A 127 -10.04 -3.13 19.49
N SER A 128 -9.55 -3.95 18.57
CA SER A 128 -8.47 -3.60 17.63
C SER A 128 -8.46 -4.56 16.43
N VAL A 129 -7.73 -4.21 15.36
CA VAL A 129 -7.49 -5.15 14.27
C VAL A 129 -6.60 -6.31 14.73
N ALA A 130 -5.56 -6.01 15.51
CA ALA A 130 -4.60 -7.01 15.97
C ALA A 130 -5.26 -8.14 16.78
N VAL A 131 -6.34 -7.87 17.52
CA VAL A 131 -7.04 -8.90 18.30
C VAL A 131 -7.70 -9.96 17.43
N LYS A 132 -8.06 -9.62 16.16
CA LYS A 132 -8.64 -10.57 15.20
C LYS A 132 -7.70 -11.74 14.90
N ALA A 133 -6.38 -11.54 15.00
CA ALA A 133 -5.37 -12.56 14.78
C ALA A 133 -5.57 -13.80 15.67
N ARG A 134 -6.12 -13.62 16.87
CA ARG A 134 -6.39 -14.73 17.82
C ARG A 134 -7.35 -15.77 17.27
N ALA A 135 -8.34 -15.34 16.48
CA ALA A 135 -9.33 -16.24 15.88
C ALA A 135 -8.68 -17.20 14.85
N TYR A 136 -7.49 -16.84 14.32
CA TYR A 136 -6.77 -17.62 13.31
C TYR A 136 -5.50 -18.28 13.85
N GLY A 137 -5.30 -18.26 15.17
CA GLY A 137 -4.16 -18.90 15.83
C GLY A 137 -2.79 -18.26 15.49
N ILE A 138 -2.76 -17.01 15.09
CA ILE A 138 -1.53 -16.29 14.72
C ILE A 138 -1.25 -15.11 15.65
N PRO A 139 -0.01 -14.64 15.77
CA PRO A 139 0.33 -13.43 16.51
C PRO A 139 -0.31 -12.18 15.92
N GLY A 140 -0.89 -11.34 16.78
CA GLY A 140 -1.31 -9.97 16.46
C GLY A 140 -0.46 -8.98 17.24
N LEU A 141 0.16 -8.03 16.55
CA LEU A 141 0.95 -6.95 17.12
C LEU A 141 0.24 -5.63 16.87
N ARG A 142 0.06 -4.82 17.90
CA ARG A 142 -0.46 -3.46 17.79
C ARG A 142 0.64 -2.48 18.14
N VAL A 143 0.87 -1.50 17.28
CA VAL A 143 1.96 -0.54 17.39
C VAL A 143 1.47 0.88 17.07
N ASP A 144 2.13 1.89 17.65
CA ASP A 144 1.94 3.28 17.25
C ASP A 144 2.45 3.47 15.81
N GLY A 145 1.51 3.63 14.85
CA GLY A 145 1.81 3.79 13.42
C GLY A 145 2.47 5.12 13.08
N ASN A 146 2.48 6.07 14.03
CA ASN A 146 3.16 7.35 13.89
C ASN A 146 4.57 7.34 14.50
N ASP A 147 5.06 6.17 14.93
CA ASP A 147 6.44 5.95 15.38
C ASP A 147 7.14 4.98 14.42
N VAL A 148 7.98 5.51 13.53
CA VAL A 148 8.68 4.70 12.54
C VAL A 148 9.61 3.64 13.17
N MET A 149 10.22 3.94 14.33
CA MET A 149 11.09 2.98 15.02
C MET A 149 10.30 1.83 15.63
N ALA A 150 9.14 2.13 16.22
CA ALA A 150 8.22 1.11 16.72
C ALA A 150 7.66 0.23 15.59
N VAL A 151 7.24 0.84 14.47
CA VAL A 151 6.77 0.13 13.27
C VAL A 151 7.87 -0.76 12.69
N TYR A 152 9.10 -0.21 12.54
CA TYR A 152 10.24 -0.98 12.06
C TYR A 152 10.52 -2.20 12.95
N SER A 153 10.56 -2.02 14.27
CA SER A 153 10.81 -3.11 15.22
C SER A 153 9.73 -4.20 15.15
N ALA A 154 8.45 -3.81 15.08
CA ALA A 154 7.34 -4.75 14.96
C ALA A 154 7.39 -5.52 13.62
N CYS A 155 7.61 -4.82 12.51
CA CYS A 155 7.71 -5.43 11.19
C CYS A 155 8.94 -6.35 11.10
N LYS A 156 10.09 -5.92 11.62
CA LYS A 156 11.30 -6.76 11.63
C LYS A 156 11.07 -8.08 12.37
N ARG A 157 10.47 -8.03 13.56
CA ARG A 157 10.11 -9.24 14.32
C ARG A 157 9.16 -10.15 13.55
N ALA A 158 8.14 -9.57 12.88
CA ALA A 158 7.18 -10.31 12.07
C ALA A 158 7.85 -10.98 10.87
N VAL A 159 8.75 -10.26 10.18
CA VAL A 159 9.52 -10.77 9.03
C VAL A 159 10.50 -11.88 9.46
N ASP A 160 11.24 -11.67 10.54
CA ASP A 160 12.18 -12.67 11.05
C ASP A 160 11.43 -13.95 11.42
N ARG A 161 10.34 -13.85 12.15
CA ARG A 161 9.45 -14.98 12.49
C ARG A 161 8.96 -15.73 11.25
N ALA A 162 8.48 -15.00 10.23
CA ALA A 162 8.01 -15.60 8.99
C ALA A 162 9.14 -16.34 8.25
N ARG A 163 10.32 -15.74 8.21
CA ARG A 163 11.52 -16.31 7.56
C ARG A 163 12.03 -17.57 8.27
N GLU A 164 11.83 -17.67 9.58
CA GLU A 164 12.12 -18.84 10.40
C GLU A 164 11.07 -19.96 10.26
N GLY A 165 10.03 -19.78 9.43
CA GLY A 165 8.97 -20.76 9.22
C GLY A 165 7.97 -20.84 10.37
N LEU A 166 7.95 -19.86 11.27
CA LEU A 166 7.03 -19.79 12.41
C LEU A 166 5.63 -19.25 12.03
N GLY A 167 5.41 -19.00 10.75
CA GLY A 167 4.12 -18.59 10.18
C GLY A 167 3.88 -17.09 10.18
N PRO A 168 2.66 -16.67 9.80
CA PRO A 168 2.32 -15.27 9.58
C PRO A 168 2.19 -14.47 10.87
N THR A 169 2.15 -13.14 10.71
CA THR A 169 1.84 -12.20 11.79
C THR A 169 0.95 -11.09 11.25
N LEU A 170 -0.04 -10.68 12.03
CA LEU A 170 -0.84 -9.49 11.77
C LEU A 170 -0.27 -8.31 12.57
N VAL A 171 0.21 -7.29 11.89
CA VAL A 171 0.71 -6.05 12.48
C VAL A 171 -0.32 -4.95 12.25
N GLU A 172 -0.87 -4.39 13.31
CA GLU A 172 -1.73 -3.21 13.28
C GLU A 172 -0.92 -1.97 13.63
N ALA A 173 -0.69 -1.10 12.67
CA ALA A 173 -0.10 0.22 12.86
C ALA A 173 -1.22 1.25 13.02
N VAL A 174 -1.44 1.71 14.25
CA VAL A 174 -2.48 2.70 14.56
C VAL A 174 -2.00 4.08 14.17
N THR A 175 -2.67 4.68 13.21
CA THR A 175 -2.38 6.01 12.68
C THR A 175 -3.68 6.77 12.43
N TYR A 176 -3.63 7.84 11.65
CA TYR A 176 -4.81 8.63 11.35
C TYR A 176 -4.72 9.26 9.96
N ARG A 177 -5.83 9.20 9.19
CA ARG A 177 -5.95 9.88 7.91
C ARG A 177 -6.32 11.33 8.13
N MET A 178 -5.35 12.26 8.08
CA MET A 178 -5.59 13.69 8.30
C MET A 178 -6.28 14.38 7.13
N GLY A 179 -6.01 13.94 5.90
CA GLY A 179 -6.61 14.48 4.69
C GLY A 179 -7.94 13.81 4.29
N PRO A 180 -8.55 14.24 3.19
CA PRO A 180 -9.69 13.55 2.58
C PRO A 180 -9.30 12.16 2.08
N HIS A 181 -10.29 11.31 1.81
CA HIS A 181 -10.04 9.97 1.25
C HIS A 181 -9.58 10.04 -0.21
N THR A 182 -10.24 10.86 -0.99
CA THR A 182 -9.93 11.17 -2.39
C THR A 182 -10.06 12.67 -2.63
N THR A 183 -9.73 13.14 -3.83
CA THR A 183 -9.88 14.54 -4.22
C THR A 183 -11.34 15.01 -4.26
N ALA A 184 -12.29 14.09 -4.41
CA ALA A 184 -13.74 14.37 -4.42
C ALA A 184 -14.40 14.20 -3.04
N ASP A 185 -13.65 13.78 -2.02
CA ASP A 185 -14.17 13.55 -0.67
C ASP A 185 -14.20 14.84 0.16
N ASP A 186 -15.31 15.08 0.85
CA ASP A 186 -15.47 16.16 1.83
C ASP A 186 -15.56 15.59 3.25
N PRO A 187 -14.43 15.49 3.97
CA PRO A 187 -14.42 14.90 5.31
C PRO A 187 -15.15 15.74 6.37
N SER A 188 -15.45 17.02 6.13
CA SER A 188 -16.20 17.85 7.07
C SER A 188 -17.62 17.33 7.33
N ARG A 189 -18.16 16.54 6.42
CA ARG A 189 -19.50 15.94 6.51
C ARG A 189 -19.60 14.77 7.51
N TYR A 190 -18.47 14.18 7.91
CA TYR A 190 -18.47 12.97 8.75
C TYR A 190 -17.41 12.96 9.87
N ARG A 191 -16.47 13.91 9.87
CA ARG A 191 -15.34 13.91 10.78
C ARG A 191 -15.11 15.30 11.40
N PRO A 192 -15.05 15.43 12.74
CA PRO A 192 -14.81 16.71 13.40
C PRO A 192 -13.34 17.15 13.24
N GLU A 193 -13.12 18.47 13.05
CA GLU A 193 -11.76 19.03 12.89
C GLU A 193 -10.93 18.92 14.17
N GLU A 194 -11.57 18.92 15.33
CA GLU A 194 -10.90 18.75 16.63
C GLU A 194 -10.15 17.43 16.72
N GLU A 195 -10.72 16.36 16.15
CA GLU A 195 -10.06 15.05 16.08
C GLU A 195 -8.82 15.11 15.20
N VAL A 196 -8.90 15.78 14.05
CA VAL A 196 -7.76 16.00 13.15
C VAL A 196 -6.67 16.81 13.84
N ALA A 197 -7.04 17.88 14.56
CA ALA A 197 -6.10 18.72 15.28
C ALA A 197 -5.30 17.96 16.34
N LEU A 198 -5.95 17.04 17.06
CA LEU A 198 -5.27 16.16 18.03
C LEU A 198 -4.24 15.25 17.35
N TRP A 199 -4.59 14.68 16.19
CA TRP A 199 -3.69 13.79 15.46
C TRP A 199 -2.55 14.54 14.75
N ARG A 200 -2.74 15.80 14.33
CA ARG A 200 -1.66 16.68 13.83
C ARG A 200 -0.52 16.87 14.83
N GLN A 201 -0.82 16.81 16.14
CA GLN A 201 0.23 16.86 17.18
C GLN A 201 1.09 15.60 17.19
N ARG A 202 0.58 14.51 16.63
CA ARG A 202 1.24 13.20 16.55
C ARG A 202 1.79 12.90 15.15
N ASP A 203 2.02 13.93 14.32
CA ASP A 203 2.54 13.80 12.97
C ASP A 203 3.85 12.98 12.96
N PRO A 204 3.94 11.87 12.21
CA PRO A 204 5.11 10.98 12.20
C PRO A 204 6.36 11.66 11.65
N LEU A 205 6.22 12.57 10.67
CA LEU A 205 7.35 13.28 10.09
C LEU A 205 7.94 14.29 11.10
N LYS A 206 7.05 15.05 11.76
CA LYS A 206 7.47 15.97 12.83
C LYS A 206 8.15 15.22 13.98
N ARG A 207 7.61 14.07 14.36
CA ARG A 207 8.17 13.22 15.41
C ARG A 207 9.58 12.73 15.04
N MET A 208 9.76 12.22 13.82
CA MET A 208 11.06 11.73 13.36
C MET A 208 12.07 12.86 13.21
N ARG A 209 11.67 14.00 12.64
CA ARG A 209 12.50 15.20 12.55
C ARG A 209 13.01 15.61 13.94
N ASN A 210 12.13 15.73 14.93
CA ASN A 210 12.50 16.09 16.31
C ASN A 210 13.47 15.08 16.92
N TYR A 211 13.28 13.78 16.67
CA TYR A 211 14.18 12.74 17.14
C TYR A 211 15.57 12.90 16.53
N LEU A 212 15.67 13.04 15.23
CA LEU A 212 16.94 13.19 14.52
C LEU A 212 17.67 14.48 14.94
N SER A 213 16.95 15.60 15.04
CA SER A 213 17.54 16.88 15.45
C SER A 213 18.08 16.84 16.88
N ARG A 214 17.36 16.24 17.83
CA ARG A 214 17.83 16.06 19.20
C ARG A 214 19.09 15.21 19.33
N ASN A 215 19.31 14.32 18.37
CA ASN A 215 20.51 13.47 18.30
C ASN A 215 21.60 14.05 17.40
N GLY A 216 21.46 15.29 16.91
CA GLY A 216 22.46 15.94 16.06
C GLY A 216 22.61 15.31 14.66
N LEU A 217 21.62 14.53 14.22
CA LEU A 217 21.64 13.79 12.95
C LEU A 217 20.93 14.52 11.81
N TRP A 218 20.21 15.61 12.08
CA TRP A 218 19.41 16.36 11.11
C TRP A 218 19.24 17.81 11.54
N GLY A 219 19.44 18.75 10.62
CA GLY A 219 19.30 20.18 10.84
C GLY A 219 18.42 20.85 9.79
N GLU A 220 18.24 22.17 9.91
CA GLU A 220 17.45 22.95 8.95
C GLU A 220 18.06 22.93 7.53
N SER A 221 19.39 22.89 7.42
CA SER A 221 20.09 22.78 6.13
C SER A 221 19.75 21.47 5.43
N ASP A 222 19.68 20.35 6.16
CA ASP A 222 19.36 19.05 5.58
C ASP A 222 17.91 18.99 5.11
N GLU A 223 17.00 19.58 5.90
CA GLU A 223 15.56 19.67 5.55
C GLU A 223 15.36 20.51 4.28
N LYS A 224 16.06 21.65 4.19
CA LYS A 224 16.01 22.53 3.02
C LYS A 224 16.55 21.83 1.79
N GLN A 225 17.73 21.23 1.91
CA GLN A 225 18.37 20.51 0.82
C GLN A 225 17.51 19.36 0.31
N LEU A 226 16.97 18.51 1.20
CA LEU A 226 16.07 17.43 0.84
C LEU A 226 14.84 17.93 0.10
N SER A 227 14.22 19.01 0.60
CA SER A 227 13.03 19.59 -0.02
C SER A 227 13.32 20.15 -1.42
N GLU A 228 14.45 20.80 -1.61
CA GLU A 228 14.88 21.35 -2.90
C GLU A 228 15.20 20.23 -3.91
N ASP A 229 15.92 19.22 -3.48
CA ASP A 229 16.29 18.08 -4.30
C ASP A 229 15.05 17.29 -4.75
N PHE A 230 14.13 17.03 -3.82
CA PHE A 230 12.90 16.33 -4.15
C PHE A 230 12.00 17.13 -5.10
N ARG A 231 11.84 18.43 -4.86
CA ARG A 231 11.07 19.33 -5.78
C ARG A 231 11.67 19.35 -7.17
N ARG A 232 13.01 19.39 -7.29
CA ARG A 232 13.69 19.34 -8.57
C ARG A 232 13.44 18.01 -9.27
N ALA A 233 13.63 16.89 -8.59
CA ALA A 233 13.40 15.56 -9.14
C ALA A 233 11.92 15.36 -9.56
N LEU A 234 10.97 15.82 -8.74
CA LEU A 234 9.54 15.74 -9.04
C LEU A 234 9.20 16.56 -10.29
N ARG A 235 9.73 17.80 -10.39
CA ARG A 235 9.51 18.65 -11.57
C ARG A 235 10.04 17.99 -12.84
N GLN A 236 11.27 17.47 -12.81
CA GLN A 236 11.86 16.79 -13.96
C GLN A 236 11.03 15.57 -14.39
N ALA A 237 10.61 14.74 -13.43
CA ALA A 237 9.78 13.56 -13.71
C ALA A 237 8.41 13.96 -14.27
N THR A 238 7.80 15.03 -13.76
CA THR A 238 6.52 15.56 -14.26
C THR A 238 6.66 16.07 -15.69
N GLU A 239 7.67 16.90 -15.97
CA GLU A 239 7.93 17.42 -17.32
C GLU A 239 8.22 16.33 -18.35
N GLU A 240 8.91 15.26 -17.94
CA GLU A 240 9.12 14.07 -18.79
C GLU A 240 7.78 13.36 -19.06
N ALA A 241 6.97 13.16 -18.05
CA ALA A 241 5.67 12.49 -18.19
C ALA A 241 4.71 13.30 -19.08
N GLU A 242 4.68 14.63 -18.94
CA GLU A 242 3.86 15.54 -19.76
C GLU A 242 4.25 15.51 -21.25
N LYS A 243 5.55 15.38 -21.55
CA LYS A 243 6.05 15.29 -22.93
C LYS A 243 5.87 13.91 -23.54
N THR A 244 5.59 12.90 -22.74
CA THR A 244 5.39 11.54 -23.22
C THR A 244 4.03 11.41 -23.89
N PRO A 245 3.94 10.86 -25.10
CA PRO A 245 2.66 10.71 -25.81
C PRO A 245 1.61 9.98 -24.99
N PRO A 246 0.31 10.25 -25.20
CA PRO A 246 -0.76 9.49 -24.60
C PRO A 246 -0.78 8.06 -25.14
N LEU A 247 -1.51 7.20 -24.47
CA LEU A 247 -1.84 5.85 -24.97
C LEU A 247 -2.67 5.96 -26.26
N LYS A 248 -2.50 4.98 -27.14
CA LYS A 248 -3.40 4.84 -28.31
C LYS A 248 -4.78 4.35 -27.84
N PRO A 249 -5.87 4.79 -28.48
CA PRO A 249 -7.22 4.28 -28.15
C PRO A 249 -7.32 2.75 -28.20
N SER A 250 -6.63 2.11 -29.15
CA SER A 250 -6.57 0.64 -29.28
C SER A 250 -6.06 -0.07 -28.01
N SER A 251 -5.30 0.60 -27.15
CA SER A 251 -4.77 0.00 -25.92
C SER A 251 -5.85 -0.44 -24.93
N ILE A 252 -7.09 0.08 -25.06
CA ILE A 252 -8.24 -0.32 -24.24
C ILE A 252 -8.54 -1.81 -24.40
N PHE A 253 -8.29 -2.36 -25.60
CA PHE A 253 -8.60 -3.74 -25.99
C PHE A 253 -7.42 -4.70 -25.83
N GLU A 254 -6.24 -4.18 -25.49
CA GLU A 254 -5.03 -4.96 -25.35
C GLU A 254 -4.97 -5.71 -24.02
N ASP A 255 -4.18 -6.77 -23.96
CA ASP A 255 -3.77 -7.48 -22.73
C ASP A 255 -4.89 -8.26 -21.99
N VAL A 256 -6.12 -8.33 -22.51
CA VAL A 256 -7.24 -9.07 -21.90
C VAL A 256 -7.42 -10.45 -22.55
N TYR A 257 -7.42 -10.52 -23.87
CA TYR A 257 -7.63 -11.74 -24.63
C TYR A 257 -6.47 -12.01 -25.58
N SER A 258 -6.12 -13.28 -25.77
CA SER A 258 -5.14 -13.68 -26.80
C SER A 258 -5.69 -13.45 -28.22
N SER A 259 -7.02 -13.53 -28.35
CA SER A 259 -7.77 -13.18 -29.58
C SER A 259 -9.03 -12.45 -29.12
N PRO A 260 -9.20 -11.18 -29.47
CA PRO A 260 -10.39 -10.42 -29.09
C PRO A 260 -11.66 -11.10 -29.56
N PRO A 261 -12.73 -11.22 -28.75
CA PRO A 261 -14.01 -11.70 -29.18
C PRO A 261 -14.67 -10.70 -30.17
N TRP A 262 -15.60 -11.19 -30.98
CA TRP A 262 -16.18 -10.43 -32.09
C TRP A 262 -16.72 -9.05 -31.69
N HIS A 263 -17.37 -8.92 -30.55
CA HIS A 263 -17.93 -7.64 -30.09
C HIS A 263 -16.84 -6.61 -29.76
N LEU A 264 -15.68 -7.03 -29.24
CA LEU A 264 -14.55 -6.10 -29.03
C LEU A 264 -13.89 -5.71 -30.35
N VAL A 265 -13.91 -6.60 -31.35
CA VAL A 265 -13.43 -6.25 -32.71
C VAL A 265 -14.32 -5.17 -33.33
N GLU A 266 -15.64 -5.28 -33.21
CA GLU A 266 -16.59 -4.24 -33.67
C GLU A 266 -16.33 -2.90 -32.95
N GLU A 267 -16.18 -2.90 -31.61
CA GLU A 267 -15.86 -1.69 -30.84
C GLU A 267 -14.51 -1.08 -31.25
N MET A 268 -13.50 -1.89 -31.56
CA MET A 268 -12.23 -1.41 -32.09
C MET A 268 -12.35 -0.70 -33.42
N GLU A 269 -13.18 -1.24 -34.32
CA GLU A 269 -13.46 -0.66 -35.64
C GLU A 269 -14.18 0.67 -35.54
N GLU A 270 -15.10 0.82 -34.59
CA GLU A 270 -15.81 2.09 -34.29
C GLU A 270 -14.89 3.18 -33.74
N LEU A 271 -13.82 2.82 -33.05
CA LEU A 271 -12.84 3.74 -32.45
C LEU A 271 -11.71 4.14 -33.42
N SER A 272 -11.61 3.51 -34.58
CA SER A 272 -10.57 3.76 -35.60
C SER A 272 -11.00 4.85 -36.55
#